data_f402bc22e14bebcc7ba09bdf141cd41c
#
_entry.id   f402bc22e14bebcc7ba09bdf141cd41c
#
_cell.length_a   1.000
_cell.length_b   1.000
_cell.length_c   1.000
_cell.angle_alpha   90.00
_cell.angle_beta   90.00
_cell.angle_gamma   90.00
#
_symmetry.space_group_name_H-M   'P 1'
#
loop_
_entity.id
_entity.type
_entity.pdbx_description
1 polymer ?
#
loop_
_entity_poly.entity_id
_entity_poly.type
_entity_poly.pdbx_seq_one_letter_code
_entity_poly.pdbx_strand_id
1 'polypeptide(L)'
;MKRIFMYVGAGVITFLGFIMAFAPASLLYSTVEAELDNVIPEVQLVSMSDTIWRGNALLRYRGFPDFTLNWRLAATPLMTANISADIEVAGEGHALSTHLNLSQAETLIEGLQGKISSSFVNQESETLGLTFTGELELQNINFSADRRWITAIDGNLHWTGGKVHYRPDSSADPGYTPGQIFELPALDGALSLEGNILLLNVVYRGASLI
;
A
#
# COMPACT_ATOMS: atom_id res chain seq x y z
N MET A 1 -2.46 -55.96 -1.09
CA MET A 1 -2.78 -54.86 -0.13
C MET A 1 -1.87 -53.66 -0.33
N LYS A 2 -0.53 -53.75 -0.39
CA LYS A 2 0.37 -52.58 -0.53
C LYS A 2 0.06 -51.67 -1.74
N ARG A 3 -0.29 -52.24 -2.90
CA ARG A 3 -0.61 -51.42 -4.11
C ARG A 3 -1.88 -50.61 -3.97
N ILE A 4 -2.90 -51.12 -3.28
CA ILE A 4 -4.16 -50.37 -3.03
C ILE A 4 -3.91 -49.17 -2.14
N PHE A 5 -3.14 -49.32 -1.05
CA PHE A 5 -2.74 -48.22 -0.20
C PHE A 5 -1.95 -47.12 -0.94
N MET A 6 -1.08 -47.55 -1.88
CA MET A 6 -0.33 -46.61 -2.70
C MET A 6 -1.23 -45.79 -3.63
N TYR A 7 -2.21 -46.42 -4.29
CA TYR A 7 -3.18 -45.69 -5.15
C TYR A 7 -4.10 -44.77 -4.36
N VAL A 8 -4.58 -45.25 -3.20
CA VAL A 8 -5.42 -44.42 -2.30
C VAL A 8 -4.60 -43.22 -1.79
N GLY A 9 -3.36 -43.44 -1.35
CA GLY A 9 -2.48 -42.37 -0.92
C GLY A 9 -2.21 -41.34 -2.03
N ALA A 10 -1.87 -41.83 -3.25
CA ALA A 10 -1.68 -40.94 -4.40
C ALA A 10 -2.96 -40.14 -4.73
N GLY A 11 -4.12 -40.79 -4.70
CA GLY A 11 -5.40 -40.14 -4.92
C GLY A 11 -5.72 -39.04 -3.90
N VAL A 12 -5.46 -39.30 -2.62
CA VAL A 12 -5.67 -38.31 -1.55
C VAL A 12 -4.68 -37.14 -1.73
N ILE A 13 -3.43 -37.38 -2.00
CA ILE A 13 -2.44 -36.29 -2.21
C ILE A 13 -2.83 -35.43 -3.43
N THR A 14 -3.23 -36.08 -4.54
CA THR A 14 -3.67 -35.38 -5.75
C THR A 14 -4.93 -34.53 -5.45
N PHE A 15 -5.88 -35.09 -4.72
CA PHE A 15 -7.13 -34.40 -4.35
C PHE A 15 -6.85 -33.20 -3.44
N LEU A 16 -6.00 -33.34 -2.43
CA LEU A 16 -5.60 -32.23 -1.55
C LEU A 16 -4.83 -31.17 -2.33
N GLY A 17 -3.92 -31.58 -3.23
CA GLY A 17 -3.22 -30.64 -4.11
C GLY A 17 -4.17 -29.87 -5.01
N PHE A 18 -5.20 -30.52 -5.54
CA PHE A 18 -6.23 -29.87 -6.34
C PHE A 18 -7.05 -28.86 -5.51
N ILE A 19 -7.51 -29.23 -4.32
CA ILE A 19 -8.23 -28.31 -3.42
C ILE A 19 -7.34 -27.09 -3.13
N MET A 20 -6.07 -27.32 -2.82
CA MET A 20 -5.14 -26.24 -2.52
C MET A 20 -4.92 -25.32 -3.73
N ALA A 21 -4.74 -25.89 -4.93
CA ALA A 21 -4.52 -25.13 -6.15
C ALA A 21 -5.71 -24.24 -6.56
N PHE A 22 -6.93 -24.66 -6.23
CA PHE A 22 -8.18 -23.96 -6.60
C PHE A 22 -8.92 -23.37 -5.40
N ALA A 23 -8.25 -23.27 -4.24
CA ALA A 23 -8.88 -22.71 -3.05
C ALA A 23 -9.40 -21.27 -3.32
N PRO A 24 -10.70 -21.01 -3.19
CA PRO A 24 -11.25 -19.68 -3.42
C PRO A 24 -10.79 -18.70 -2.33
N ALA A 25 -10.51 -17.47 -2.73
CA ALA A 25 -10.11 -16.40 -1.81
C ALA A 25 -11.16 -16.12 -0.72
N SER A 26 -12.44 -16.33 -1.05
CA SER A 26 -13.53 -16.14 -0.11
C SER A 26 -13.46 -16.99 1.17
N LEU A 27 -12.69 -18.08 1.17
CA LEU A 27 -12.41 -18.86 2.38
C LEU A 27 -11.63 -18.06 3.43
N LEU A 28 -10.87 -17.06 3.01
CA LEU A 28 -10.09 -16.20 3.89
C LEU A 28 -10.84 -14.92 4.28
N TYR A 29 -12.03 -14.68 3.73
CA TYR A 29 -12.76 -13.42 3.92
C TYR A 29 -12.87 -13.02 5.40
N SER A 30 -13.42 -13.90 6.24
CA SER A 30 -13.62 -13.60 7.66
C SER A 30 -12.31 -13.41 8.44
N THR A 31 -11.24 -14.11 8.03
CA THR A 31 -9.93 -13.96 8.67
C THR A 31 -9.28 -12.63 8.28
N VAL A 32 -9.35 -12.28 7.00
CA VAL A 32 -8.80 -11.02 6.48
C VAL A 32 -9.59 -9.83 7.02
N GLU A 33 -10.91 -9.90 7.05
CA GLU A 33 -11.78 -8.88 7.62
C GLU A 33 -11.44 -8.62 9.09
N ALA A 34 -11.35 -9.67 9.92
CA ALA A 34 -10.99 -9.55 11.33
C ALA A 34 -9.59 -8.97 11.55
N GLU A 35 -8.63 -9.30 10.67
CA GLU A 35 -7.27 -8.77 10.77
C GLU A 35 -7.20 -7.32 10.31
N LEU A 36 -7.94 -6.94 9.27
CA LEU A 36 -8.08 -5.55 8.83
C LEU A 36 -8.68 -4.68 9.94
N ASP A 37 -9.74 -5.13 10.59
CA ASP A 37 -10.37 -4.42 11.70
C ASP A 37 -9.41 -4.19 12.88
N ASN A 38 -8.48 -5.12 13.10
CA ASN A 38 -7.48 -4.99 14.16
C ASN A 38 -6.32 -4.03 13.78
N VAL A 39 -5.90 -4.03 12.52
CA VAL A 39 -4.71 -3.27 12.07
C VAL A 39 -5.10 -1.91 11.52
N ILE A 40 -6.17 -1.83 10.74
CA ILE A 40 -6.66 -0.61 10.09
C ILE A 40 -8.19 -0.58 10.17
N PRO A 41 -8.79 -0.23 11.32
CA PRO A 41 -10.23 -0.33 11.57
C PRO A 41 -11.10 0.53 10.62
N GLU A 42 -10.47 1.43 9.88
CA GLU A 42 -11.14 2.32 8.94
C GLU A 42 -11.26 1.73 7.53
N VAL A 43 -10.60 0.60 7.27
CA VAL A 43 -10.67 -0.13 5.99
C VAL A 43 -11.66 -1.26 6.09
N GLN A 44 -12.67 -1.25 5.24
CA GLN A 44 -13.70 -2.29 5.16
C GLN A 44 -13.47 -3.16 3.93
N LEU A 45 -13.51 -4.47 4.12
CA LEU A 45 -13.50 -5.44 3.03
C LEU A 45 -14.93 -5.60 2.48
N VAL A 46 -15.18 -5.09 1.27
CA VAL A 46 -16.49 -5.13 0.63
C VAL A 46 -16.75 -6.47 -0.05
N SER A 47 -15.76 -6.96 -0.80
CA SER A 47 -15.84 -8.26 -1.49
C SER A 47 -14.45 -8.81 -1.74
N MET A 48 -14.40 -10.14 -1.95
CA MET A 48 -13.19 -10.86 -2.32
C MET A 48 -13.54 -11.95 -3.33
N SER A 49 -12.75 -12.10 -4.37
CA SER A 49 -13.02 -13.05 -5.45
C SER A 49 -11.75 -13.72 -5.97
N ASP A 50 -11.97 -14.70 -6.83
CA ASP A 50 -10.97 -15.60 -7.41
C ASP A 50 -10.33 -16.56 -6.39
N THR A 51 -9.03 -16.81 -6.50
CA THR A 51 -8.32 -17.79 -5.66
C THR A 51 -7.38 -17.13 -4.67
N ILE A 52 -6.95 -17.90 -3.66
CA ILE A 52 -5.93 -17.42 -2.71
C ILE A 52 -4.61 -17.07 -3.40
N TRP A 53 -4.32 -17.72 -4.55
CA TRP A 53 -3.07 -17.52 -5.30
C TRP A 53 -3.07 -16.29 -6.19
N ARG A 54 -4.23 -15.99 -6.75
CA ARG A 54 -4.47 -14.83 -7.58
C ARG A 54 -5.90 -14.40 -7.37
N GLY A 55 -6.10 -13.22 -6.86
CA GLY A 55 -7.42 -12.73 -6.60
C GLY A 55 -7.49 -11.22 -6.56
N ASN A 56 -8.68 -10.76 -6.30
CA ASN A 56 -8.95 -9.35 -6.07
C ASN A 56 -9.87 -9.16 -4.86
N ALA A 57 -9.72 -8.03 -4.20
CA ALA A 57 -10.59 -7.56 -3.16
C ALA A 57 -11.03 -6.12 -3.46
N LEU A 58 -12.28 -5.84 -3.19
CA LEU A 58 -12.81 -4.47 -3.19
C LEU A 58 -12.77 -3.98 -1.75
N LEU A 59 -12.09 -2.87 -1.55
CA LEU A 59 -11.88 -2.26 -0.24
C LEU A 59 -12.50 -0.87 -0.21
N ARG A 60 -12.97 -0.46 0.96
CA ARG A 60 -13.48 0.89 1.24
C ARG A 60 -12.75 1.47 2.41
N TYR A 61 -12.24 2.67 2.28
CA TYR A 61 -11.58 3.40 3.35
C TYR A 61 -12.35 4.68 3.65
N ARG A 62 -12.96 4.78 4.83
CA ARG A 62 -13.75 5.96 5.28
C ARG A 62 -14.74 6.46 4.19
N GLY A 63 -14.63 7.74 3.81
CA GLY A 63 -15.43 8.39 2.77
C GLY A 63 -14.83 8.34 1.36
N PHE A 64 -13.73 7.61 1.18
CA PHE A 64 -13.10 7.49 -0.13
C PHE A 64 -13.88 6.58 -1.08
N PRO A 65 -13.76 6.78 -2.40
CA PRO A 65 -14.25 5.82 -3.38
C PRO A 65 -13.65 4.43 -3.15
N ASP A 66 -14.42 3.40 -3.46
CA ASP A 66 -13.96 2.03 -3.37
C ASP A 66 -12.74 1.81 -4.26
N PHE A 67 -11.77 1.04 -3.78
CA PHE A 67 -10.57 0.70 -4.53
C PHE A 67 -10.36 -0.81 -4.59
N THR A 68 -9.71 -1.25 -5.64
CA THR A 68 -9.43 -2.67 -5.90
C THR A 68 -7.99 -2.99 -5.51
N LEU A 69 -7.84 -4.01 -4.70
CA LEU A 69 -6.57 -4.65 -4.39
C LEU A 69 -6.48 -5.95 -5.21
N ASN A 70 -5.49 -6.08 -6.06
CA ASN A 70 -5.17 -7.31 -6.76
C ASN A 70 -3.92 -7.92 -6.16
N TRP A 71 -3.88 -9.25 -6.04
CA TRP A 71 -2.69 -9.95 -5.58
C TRP A 71 -2.37 -11.17 -6.44
N ARG A 72 -1.09 -11.50 -6.46
CA ARG A 72 -0.56 -12.74 -7.02
C ARG A 72 0.47 -13.31 -6.07
N LEU A 73 0.12 -14.39 -5.38
CA LEU A 73 1.01 -15.11 -4.47
C LEU A 73 1.92 -16.07 -5.23
N ALA A 74 3.20 -16.10 -4.86
CA ALA A 74 4.13 -17.10 -5.32
C ALA A 74 4.03 -18.35 -4.43
N ALA A 75 3.87 -19.53 -5.06
CA ALA A 75 3.72 -20.78 -4.31
C ALA A 75 5.04 -21.28 -3.69
N THR A 76 6.17 -21.02 -4.36
CA THR A 76 7.48 -21.56 -3.94
C THR A 76 7.94 -21.04 -2.57
N PRO A 77 7.84 -19.73 -2.24
CA PRO A 77 8.24 -19.23 -0.92
C PRO A 77 7.44 -19.81 0.25
N LEU A 78 6.20 -20.23 0.00
CA LEU A 78 5.38 -20.86 1.05
C LEU A 78 5.96 -22.16 1.57
N MET A 79 6.75 -22.86 0.76
CA MET A 79 7.46 -24.09 1.21
C MET A 79 8.52 -23.79 2.28
N THR A 80 8.97 -22.56 2.39
CA THR A 80 9.91 -22.08 3.41
C THR A 80 9.24 -21.19 4.47
N ALA A 81 7.90 -21.25 4.57
CA ALA A 81 7.09 -20.43 5.45
C ALA A 81 7.27 -18.90 5.21
N ASN A 82 7.59 -18.51 3.98
CA ASN A 82 7.62 -17.13 3.53
C ASN A 82 6.44 -16.87 2.59
N ILE A 83 5.88 -15.67 2.65
CA ILE A 83 4.86 -15.23 1.71
C ILE A 83 5.50 -14.22 0.77
N SER A 84 5.36 -14.43 -0.52
CA SER A 84 5.80 -13.51 -1.56
C SER A 84 4.64 -13.23 -2.48
N ALA A 85 4.34 -11.94 -2.70
CA ALA A 85 3.18 -11.52 -3.47
C ALA A 85 3.46 -10.25 -4.27
N ASP A 86 3.01 -10.24 -5.52
CA ASP A 86 2.82 -9.00 -6.27
C ASP A 86 1.47 -8.41 -5.87
N ILE A 87 1.45 -7.13 -5.54
CA ILE A 87 0.27 -6.40 -5.11
C ILE A 87 0.07 -5.18 -6.01
N GLU A 88 -1.15 -5.00 -6.47
CA GLU A 88 -1.57 -3.82 -7.22
C GLU A 88 -2.80 -3.23 -6.55
N VAL A 89 -2.77 -1.94 -6.28
CA VAL A 89 -3.90 -1.18 -5.74
C VAL A 89 -4.33 -0.15 -6.77
N ALA A 90 -5.59 -0.16 -7.13
CA ALA A 90 -6.13 0.78 -8.11
C ALA A 90 -7.50 1.32 -7.67
N GLY A 91 -7.68 2.62 -7.81
CA GLY A 91 -8.92 3.31 -7.50
C GLY A 91 -8.99 4.66 -8.19
N GLU A 92 -10.00 5.44 -7.86
CA GLU A 92 -10.14 6.78 -8.40
C GLU A 92 -8.99 7.67 -7.90
N GLY A 93 -8.14 8.12 -8.83
CA GLY A 93 -7.02 9.01 -8.53
C GLY A 93 -5.78 8.34 -7.94
N HIS A 94 -5.70 7.01 -7.89
CA HIS A 94 -4.49 6.33 -7.47
C HIS A 94 -4.30 4.98 -8.18
N ALA A 95 -3.06 4.65 -8.47
CA ALA A 95 -2.65 3.34 -8.99
C ALA A 95 -1.24 3.05 -8.48
N LEU A 96 -1.11 2.01 -7.67
CA LEU A 96 0.13 1.62 -7.00
C LEU A 96 0.43 0.16 -7.27
N SER A 97 1.69 -0.19 -7.37
CA SER A 97 2.15 -1.57 -7.45
C SER A 97 3.38 -1.79 -6.59
N THR A 98 3.52 -2.99 -6.03
CA THR A 98 4.66 -3.37 -5.20
C THR A 98 4.83 -4.87 -5.15
N HIS A 99 6.01 -5.31 -4.72
CA HIS A 99 6.30 -6.68 -4.35
C HIS A 99 6.44 -6.78 -2.83
N LEU A 100 5.66 -7.66 -2.21
CA LEU A 100 5.64 -7.90 -0.77
C LEU A 100 6.31 -9.24 -0.46
N ASN A 101 7.27 -9.23 0.45
CA ASN A 101 7.86 -10.42 1.05
C ASN A 101 7.65 -10.40 2.55
N LEU A 102 6.95 -11.41 3.07
CA LEU A 102 6.72 -11.61 4.49
C LEU A 102 7.44 -12.87 4.96
N SER A 103 8.25 -12.72 5.98
CA SER A 103 8.91 -13.82 6.68
C SER A 103 8.57 -13.77 8.18
N GLN A 104 8.99 -14.78 8.93
CA GLN A 104 8.82 -14.74 10.39
C GLN A 104 9.62 -13.61 11.06
N ALA A 105 10.69 -13.15 10.43
CA ALA A 105 11.62 -12.17 10.99
C ALA A 105 11.36 -10.76 10.46
N GLU A 106 10.93 -10.62 9.22
CA GLU A 106 10.95 -9.35 8.50
C GLU A 106 9.79 -9.24 7.50
N THR A 107 9.28 -8.03 7.36
CA THR A 107 8.39 -7.60 6.29
C THR A 107 9.19 -6.72 5.34
N LEU A 108 9.18 -7.06 4.05
CA LEU A 108 9.88 -6.34 3.00
C LEU A 108 8.89 -5.94 1.91
N ILE A 109 8.81 -4.65 1.63
CA ILE A 109 8.09 -4.08 0.49
C ILE A 109 9.14 -3.58 -0.50
N GLU A 110 9.10 -4.09 -1.72
CA GLU A 110 10.08 -3.78 -2.75
C GLU A 110 9.44 -3.13 -3.96
N GLY A 111 10.08 -2.09 -4.47
CA GLY A 111 9.68 -1.45 -5.71
C GLY A 111 8.28 -0.85 -5.67
N LEU A 112 7.83 -0.30 -4.54
CA LEU A 112 6.56 0.41 -4.49
C LEU A 112 6.63 1.60 -5.43
N GLN A 113 5.74 1.60 -6.41
CA GLN A 113 5.69 2.62 -7.44
C GLN A 113 4.24 2.90 -7.86
N GLY A 114 4.03 4.08 -8.42
CA GLY A 114 2.73 4.47 -8.96
C GLY A 114 2.41 5.93 -8.75
N LYS A 115 1.14 6.28 -8.90
CA LYS A 115 0.65 7.65 -8.88
C LYS A 115 -0.50 7.81 -7.91
N ILE A 116 -0.51 8.95 -7.24
CA ILE A 116 -1.58 9.38 -6.34
C ILE A 116 -1.97 10.79 -6.75
N SER A 117 -3.23 11.01 -7.10
CA SER A 117 -3.72 12.34 -7.41
C SER A 117 -3.85 13.20 -6.16
N SER A 118 -3.73 14.50 -6.32
CA SER A 118 -3.97 15.45 -5.23
C SER A 118 -5.37 15.36 -4.67
N SER A 119 -6.38 15.01 -5.46
CA SER A 119 -7.76 14.86 -4.97
C SER A 119 -7.86 13.80 -3.88
N PHE A 120 -7.12 12.70 -4.02
CA PHE A 120 -7.07 11.65 -3.00
C PHE A 120 -6.40 12.14 -1.72
N VAL A 121 -5.24 12.80 -1.84
CA VAL A 121 -4.51 13.29 -0.65
C VAL A 121 -5.23 14.45 0.03
N ASN A 122 -5.89 15.32 -0.74
CA ASN A 122 -6.61 16.48 -0.21
C ASN A 122 -7.76 16.09 0.73
N GLN A 123 -8.37 14.94 0.52
CA GLN A 123 -9.45 14.47 1.39
C GLN A 123 -9.00 14.32 2.85
N GLU A 124 -7.75 13.93 3.08
CA GLU A 124 -7.17 13.86 4.43
C GLU A 124 -6.52 15.19 4.85
N SER A 125 -5.84 15.88 3.94
CA SER A 125 -5.11 17.12 4.26
C SER A 125 -6.02 18.34 4.44
N GLU A 126 -7.26 18.28 3.96
CA GLU A 126 -8.26 19.34 4.15
C GLU A 126 -8.57 19.59 5.63
N THR A 127 -8.54 18.54 6.45
CA THR A 127 -8.69 18.67 7.92
C THR A 127 -7.57 19.47 8.57
N LEU A 128 -6.40 19.54 7.92
CA LEU A 128 -5.26 20.35 8.34
C LEU A 128 -5.26 21.76 7.71
N GLY A 129 -6.30 22.08 6.94
CA GLY A 129 -6.40 23.32 6.19
C GLY A 129 -5.45 23.42 5.00
N LEU A 130 -4.96 22.27 4.52
CA LEU A 130 -4.05 22.18 3.38
C LEU A 130 -4.75 21.50 2.20
N THR A 131 -4.74 22.15 1.05
CA THR A 131 -5.10 21.50 -0.21
C THR A 131 -4.07 21.84 -1.29
N PHE A 132 -3.82 20.88 -2.18
CA PHE A 132 -2.87 21.07 -3.25
C PHE A 132 -3.36 20.45 -4.55
N THR A 133 -2.80 20.90 -5.67
CA THR A 133 -3.04 20.34 -6.99
C THR A 133 -1.81 19.60 -7.47
N GLY A 134 -1.94 18.84 -8.56
CA GLY A 134 -0.87 18.04 -9.13
C GLY A 134 -0.96 16.57 -8.76
N GLU A 135 0.02 15.80 -9.15
CA GLU A 135 0.12 14.36 -8.90
C GLU A 135 1.39 14.07 -8.10
N LEU A 136 1.30 13.12 -7.20
CA LEU A 136 2.43 12.54 -6.50
C LEU A 136 2.77 11.20 -7.16
N GLU A 137 4.00 11.08 -7.65
CA GLU A 137 4.53 9.83 -8.18
C GLU A 137 5.50 9.20 -7.18
N LEU A 138 5.25 7.94 -6.85
CA LEU A 138 6.14 7.11 -6.04
C LEU A 138 7.06 6.34 -6.99
N GLN A 139 8.36 6.34 -6.75
CA GLN A 139 9.33 5.75 -7.64
C GLN A 139 10.27 4.84 -6.86
N ASN A 140 10.05 3.53 -7.02
CA ASN A 140 10.89 2.48 -6.46
C ASN A 140 11.16 2.64 -4.96
N ILE A 141 10.10 2.83 -4.17
CA ILE A 141 10.22 2.91 -2.71
C ILE A 141 10.35 1.48 -2.19
N ASN A 142 11.39 1.27 -1.40
CA ASN A 142 11.65 0.04 -0.69
C ASN A 142 11.49 0.29 0.81
N PHE A 143 10.93 -0.67 1.50
CA PHE A 143 10.65 -0.57 2.92
C PHE A 143 10.90 -1.91 3.60
N SER A 144 11.68 -1.91 4.66
CA SER A 144 11.90 -3.06 5.53
C SER A 144 11.44 -2.75 6.94
N ALA A 145 10.81 -3.71 7.57
CA ALA A 145 10.45 -3.64 8.98
C ALA A 145 10.61 -5.00 9.66
N ASP A 146 11.16 -5.02 10.84
CA ASP A 146 11.06 -6.14 11.74
C ASP A 146 9.75 -6.07 12.56
N ARG A 147 9.57 -6.95 13.54
CA ARG A 147 8.35 -6.99 14.36
C ARG A 147 8.13 -5.72 15.21
N ARG A 148 9.09 -4.81 15.29
CA ARG A 148 9.07 -3.68 16.22
C ARG A 148 9.30 -2.34 15.52
N TRP A 149 10.15 -2.30 14.51
CA TRP A 149 10.66 -1.06 13.94
C TRP A 149 10.85 -1.14 12.43
N ILE A 150 10.78 0.02 11.80
CA ILE A 150 11.25 0.20 10.42
C ILE A 150 12.77 0.09 10.47
N THR A 151 13.33 -0.83 9.68
CA THR A 151 14.78 -1.10 9.63
C THR A 151 15.44 -0.41 8.44
N ALA A 152 14.70 -0.24 7.34
CA ALA A 152 15.17 0.52 6.18
C ALA A 152 13.98 1.12 5.42
N ILE A 153 14.22 2.27 4.81
CA ILE A 153 13.37 2.85 3.79
C ILE A 153 14.24 3.64 2.83
N ASP A 154 14.03 3.47 1.54
CA ASP A 154 14.62 4.25 0.47
C ASP A 154 13.66 4.38 -0.70
N GLY A 155 13.91 5.34 -1.57
CA GLY A 155 13.12 5.56 -2.77
C GLY A 155 12.94 7.03 -3.08
N ASN A 156 12.22 7.31 -4.16
CA ASN A 156 12.01 8.67 -4.64
C ASN A 156 10.53 9.01 -4.73
N LEU A 157 10.24 10.26 -4.49
CA LEU A 157 8.95 10.90 -4.65
C LEU A 157 9.09 12.00 -5.71
N HIS A 158 8.15 12.11 -6.60
CA HIS A 158 8.06 13.21 -7.55
C HIS A 158 6.69 13.84 -7.46
N TRP A 159 6.62 15.14 -7.15
CA TRP A 159 5.40 15.90 -7.26
C TRP A 159 5.45 16.79 -8.49
N THR A 160 4.42 16.72 -9.32
CA THR A 160 4.37 17.44 -10.60
C THR A 160 4.29 18.96 -10.46
N GLY A 161 4.17 19.45 -9.22
CA GLY A 161 3.96 20.87 -8.94
C GLY A 161 2.49 21.28 -9.04
N GLY A 162 2.21 22.51 -8.67
CA GLY A 162 0.86 23.08 -8.72
C GLY A 162 0.59 24.09 -7.63
N LYS A 163 -0.68 24.30 -7.32
CA LYS A 163 -1.11 25.27 -6.30
C LYS A 163 -1.26 24.59 -4.96
N VAL A 164 -0.69 25.21 -3.93
CA VAL A 164 -0.89 24.86 -2.53
C VAL A 164 -1.73 25.94 -1.89
N HIS A 165 -2.87 25.55 -1.36
CA HIS A 165 -3.77 26.43 -0.60
C HIS A 165 -3.59 26.10 0.87
N TYR A 166 -3.22 27.07 1.65
CA TYR A 166 -3.15 26.98 3.09
C TYR A 166 -4.23 27.82 3.74
N ARG A 167 -5.12 27.19 4.46
CA ARG A 167 -6.19 27.82 5.24
C ARG A 167 -6.10 27.31 6.67
N PRO A 168 -5.27 27.92 7.53
CA PRO A 168 -5.24 27.53 8.93
C PRO A 168 -6.62 27.77 9.57
N ASP A 169 -6.91 26.98 10.60
CA ASP A 169 -8.18 27.05 11.30
C ASP A 169 -8.40 28.47 11.88
N SER A 170 -9.44 29.15 11.43
CA SER A 170 -9.70 30.55 11.72
C SER A 170 -10.12 30.85 13.17
N SER A 171 -10.14 29.83 14.03
CA SER A 171 -10.57 29.97 15.43
C SER A 171 -9.52 30.57 16.38
N ALA A 172 -8.26 30.71 15.93
CA ALA A 172 -7.15 31.01 16.81
C ALA A 172 -6.66 32.49 16.72
N ASP A 173 -6.98 33.26 15.66
CA ASP A 173 -6.43 34.63 15.52
C ASP A 173 -7.41 35.59 14.80
N PRO A 174 -7.90 36.64 15.46
CA PRO A 174 -8.81 37.63 14.87
C PRO A 174 -8.17 38.58 13.83
N GLY A 175 -6.86 38.45 13.59
CA GLY A 175 -6.12 39.22 12.57
C GLY A 175 -5.85 38.46 11.26
N TYR A 176 -6.47 37.31 11.05
CA TYR A 176 -6.15 36.35 10.02
C TYR A 176 -6.49 36.82 8.59
N THR A 177 -5.51 36.66 7.69
CA THR A 177 -5.68 36.90 6.25
C THR A 177 -6.25 35.64 5.58
N PRO A 178 -7.31 35.76 4.77
CA PRO A 178 -7.92 34.58 4.14
C PRO A 178 -6.93 33.87 3.23
N GLY A 179 -6.83 32.55 3.41
CA GLY A 179 -6.13 31.53 2.64
C GLY A 179 -5.03 31.98 1.67
N GLN A 180 -3.80 31.65 1.96
CA GLN A 180 -2.69 31.92 1.03
C GLN A 180 -2.62 30.84 -0.04
N ILE A 181 -2.44 31.27 -1.29
CA ILE A 181 -2.22 30.39 -2.43
C ILE A 181 -0.77 30.56 -2.86
N PHE A 182 -0.05 29.44 -2.86
CA PHE A 182 1.31 29.37 -3.38
C PHE A 182 1.32 28.53 -4.65
N GLU A 183 1.97 29.01 -5.68
CA GLU A 183 2.25 28.21 -6.88
C GLU A 183 3.66 27.66 -6.75
N LEU A 184 3.78 26.36 -6.61
CA LEU A 184 5.04 25.69 -6.42
C LEU A 184 5.38 24.88 -7.68
N PRO A 185 6.65 24.90 -8.10
CA PRO A 185 7.12 24.07 -9.20
C PRO A 185 7.13 22.58 -8.83
N ALA A 186 7.45 21.72 -9.79
CA ALA A 186 7.69 20.32 -9.54
C ALA A 186 8.83 20.11 -8.53
N LEU A 187 8.63 19.17 -7.62
CA LEU A 187 9.58 18.84 -6.55
C LEU A 187 9.96 17.36 -6.64
N ASP A 188 11.23 17.09 -6.47
CA ASP A 188 11.77 15.74 -6.31
C ASP A 188 12.15 15.53 -4.84
N GLY A 189 11.78 14.41 -4.26
CA GLY A 189 12.12 14.03 -2.89
C GLY A 189 12.80 12.68 -2.85
N ALA A 190 13.83 12.54 -2.02
CA ALA A 190 14.44 11.25 -1.72
C ALA A 190 14.15 10.88 -0.27
N LEU A 191 13.63 9.66 -0.09
CA LEU A 191 13.38 9.04 1.22
C LEU A 191 14.63 8.30 1.67
N SER A 192 14.97 8.43 2.94
CA SER A 192 16.00 7.62 3.59
C SER A 192 15.74 7.48 5.08
N LEU A 193 16.33 6.47 5.71
CA LEU A 193 16.29 6.27 7.15
C LEU A 193 17.70 6.44 7.71
N GLU A 194 17.89 7.38 8.63
CA GLU A 194 19.12 7.54 9.38
C GLU A 194 18.90 7.27 10.87
N GLY A 195 19.37 6.13 11.34
CA GLY A 195 19.01 5.63 12.67
C GLY A 195 17.53 5.31 12.73
N ASN A 196 16.76 6.03 13.57
CA ASN A 196 15.31 5.89 13.70
C ASN A 196 14.55 7.13 13.16
N ILE A 197 15.20 7.96 12.35
CA ILE A 197 14.64 9.20 11.82
C ILE A 197 14.40 9.02 10.34
N LEU A 198 13.14 9.15 9.93
CA LEU A 198 12.78 9.23 8.51
C LEU A 198 13.16 10.61 7.98
N LEU A 199 13.98 10.62 6.95
CA LEU A 199 14.41 11.83 6.25
C LEU A 199 13.76 11.89 4.88
N LEU A 200 13.24 13.07 4.54
CA LEU A 200 12.80 13.42 3.19
C LEU A 200 13.63 14.60 2.69
N ASN A 201 14.57 14.31 1.81
CA ASN A 201 15.33 15.35 1.13
C ASN A 201 14.57 15.84 -0.08
N VAL A 202 14.11 17.09 -0.05
CA VAL A 202 13.38 17.72 -1.15
C VAL A 202 14.29 18.63 -1.95
N VAL A 203 14.32 18.41 -3.26
CA VAL A 203 15.13 19.20 -4.21
C VAL A 203 14.21 19.79 -5.27
N TYR A 204 14.39 21.06 -5.55
CA TYR A 204 13.79 21.72 -6.69
C TYR A 204 14.70 21.61 -7.92
N ARG A 205 14.15 21.22 -9.06
CA ARG A 205 14.90 21.20 -10.34
C ARG A 205 15.22 22.64 -10.81
N GLY A 206 16.18 23.29 -10.18
CA GLY A 206 16.57 24.64 -10.57
C GLY A 206 17.38 25.39 -9.52
N ALA A 207 17.27 25.07 -8.27
CA ALA A 207 18.12 25.57 -7.19
C ALA A 207 17.94 24.70 -5.95
N SER A 208 19.00 24.40 -5.24
CA SER A 208 18.92 23.79 -3.90
C SER A 208 18.18 24.76 -2.99
N LEU A 209 17.02 24.37 -2.47
CA LEU A 209 16.39 25.03 -1.35
C LEU A 209 17.20 24.62 -0.11
N ILE A 210 18.16 25.44 0.28
CA ILE A 210 18.87 25.33 1.56
C ILE A 210 18.02 25.94 2.66
#